data_26ca897da67ed2847858f90c271559f0
#
_entry.id   26ca897da67ed2847858f90c271559f0
#
_cell.length_a   1.000
_cell.length_b   1.000
_cell.length_c   1.000
_cell.angle_alpha   90.00
_cell.angle_beta   90.00
_cell.angle_gamma   90.00
#
_symmetry.space_group_name_H-M   'P 1'
#
loop_
_entity.id
_entity.type
_entity.pdbx_description
1 polymer ?
#
loop_
_entity_poly.entity_id
_entity_poly.type
_entity_poly.pdbx_seq_one_letter_code
_entity_poly.pdbx_strand_id
1 'polypeptide(L)'
;MTGYTRSFEPAMRLALAEAAAAKEAAAGPAAAGQETGRAEDVPVGAVIVDEAGTVVARARNRREIDRDPTAHAEMVAIRQAAATLGSWRLTGLTLVVTLEPCTMCAGAVTAARLARVVYGAEDPKAGAVGSLWDVLRDTRLNHRPEVIGGVLAAECGDLLRDFFAARRAEAG
;
A
#
# COMPACT_ATOMS: atom_id res chain seq x y z
N MET A 1 -13.75 3.11 -17.41
CA MET A 1 -12.60 3.75 -16.74
C MET A 1 -12.41 5.12 -17.37
N THR A 2 -12.45 6.18 -16.59
CA THR A 2 -12.22 7.55 -17.05
C THR A 2 -10.75 7.74 -17.42
N GLY A 3 -10.43 8.67 -18.36
CA GLY A 3 -9.04 8.94 -18.75
C GLY A 3 -8.14 9.33 -17.58
N TYR A 4 -8.71 9.83 -16.48
CA TYR A 4 -8.03 10.24 -15.27
C TYR A 4 -7.46 9.03 -14.47
N THR A 5 -8.17 7.92 -14.39
CA THR A 5 -7.66 6.69 -13.72
C THR A 5 -6.50 6.06 -14.51
N ARG A 6 -6.48 6.18 -15.84
CA ARG A 6 -5.38 5.68 -16.68
C ARG A 6 -4.05 6.39 -16.43
N SER A 7 -4.06 7.64 -15.96
CA SER A 7 -2.84 8.38 -15.66
C SER A 7 -2.03 7.77 -14.52
N PHE A 8 -2.65 6.98 -13.61
CA PHE A 8 -1.99 6.33 -12.48
C PHE A 8 -1.64 4.85 -12.71
N GLU A 9 -2.00 4.27 -13.85
CA GLU A 9 -1.66 2.87 -14.15
C GLU A 9 -0.15 2.60 -14.10
N PRO A 10 0.75 3.46 -14.63
CA PRO A 10 2.19 3.22 -14.53
C PRO A 10 2.68 3.13 -13.09
N ALA A 11 2.23 4.03 -12.22
CA ALA A 11 2.58 4.01 -10.80
C ALA A 11 1.97 2.79 -10.07
N MET A 12 0.73 2.40 -10.42
CA MET A 12 0.10 1.21 -9.86
C MET A 12 0.85 -0.07 -10.28
N ARG A 13 1.38 -0.15 -11.50
CA ARG A 13 2.23 -1.29 -11.91
C ARG A 13 3.52 -1.37 -11.11
N LEU A 14 4.09 -0.23 -10.71
CA LEU A 14 5.24 -0.22 -9.81
C LEU A 14 4.85 -0.70 -8.40
N ALA A 15 3.69 -0.29 -7.90
CA ALA A 15 3.17 -0.78 -6.62
C ALA A 15 2.89 -2.30 -6.66
N LEU A 16 2.34 -2.82 -7.78
CA LEU A 16 2.14 -4.26 -7.99
C LEU A 16 3.48 -5.02 -8.00
N ALA A 17 4.52 -4.46 -8.63
CA ALA A 17 5.87 -5.07 -8.60
C ALA A 17 6.44 -5.14 -7.17
N GLU A 18 6.25 -4.11 -6.35
CA GLU A 18 6.63 -4.15 -4.93
C GLU A 18 5.83 -5.20 -4.14
N ALA A 19 4.52 -5.34 -4.41
CA ALA A 19 3.68 -6.36 -3.80
C ALA A 19 4.13 -7.78 -4.17
N ALA A 20 4.47 -8.03 -5.43
CA ALA A 20 4.99 -9.32 -5.90
C ALA A 20 6.34 -9.67 -5.26
N ALA A 21 7.23 -8.69 -5.12
CA ALA A 21 8.54 -8.87 -4.48
C ALA A 21 8.43 -9.22 -2.98
N ALA A 22 7.32 -8.93 -2.30
CA ALA A 22 7.06 -9.39 -0.94
C ALA A 22 7.00 -10.92 -0.87
N LYS A 23 6.38 -11.56 -1.87
CA LYS A 23 6.26 -13.02 -1.99
C LYS A 23 7.63 -13.68 -2.28
N GLU A 24 8.45 -13.08 -3.15
CA GLU A 24 9.78 -13.61 -3.49
C GLU A 24 10.76 -13.52 -2.32
N ALA A 25 10.69 -12.48 -1.50
CA ALA A 25 11.54 -12.30 -0.34
C ALA A 25 11.32 -13.37 0.75
N ALA A 26 10.11 -13.95 0.81
CA ALA A 26 9.78 -15.06 1.70
C ALA A 26 10.38 -16.40 1.22
N ALA A 27 10.58 -16.56 -0.09
CA ALA A 27 11.12 -17.78 -0.71
C ALA A 27 12.68 -17.87 -0.65
N GLY A 28 13.37 -16.81 -0.20
CA GLY A 28 14.83 -16.78 -0.10
C GLY A 28 15.38 -17.69 1.01
N PRO A 29 16.69 -18.05 0.97
CA PRO A 29 17.31 -18.94 1.96
C PRO A 29 17.15 -18.35 3.38
N ALA A 30 16.68 -19.19 4.31
CA ALA A 30 16.57 -18.83 5.72
C ALA A 30 17.97 -18.53 6.27
N ALA A 31 18.12 -17.40 6.98
CA ALA A 31 19.33 -17.15 7.75
C ALA A 31 19.49 -18.23 8.82
N ALA A 32 20.72 -18.69 9.03
CA ALA A 32 21.03 -19.77 9.96
C ALA A 32 20.46 -19.48 11.36
N GLY A 33 19.56 -20.36 11.85
CA GLY A 33 18.93 -20.26 13.18
C GLY A 33 17.48 -19.78 13.19
N GLN A 34 16.82 -19.55 12.05
CA GLN A 34 15.38 -19.29 11.97
C GLN A 34 14.62 -20.57 11.67
N GLU A 35 13.62 -20.87 12.52
CA GLU A 35 12.73 -22.01 12.32
C GLU A 35 12.07 -21.98 10.94
N THR A 36 11.89 -23.15 10.34
CA THR A 36 11.20 -23.40 9.07
C THR A 36 9.74 -22.98 9.20
N GLY A 37 9.44 -21.78 8.77
CA GLY A 37 8.10 -21.17 8.86
C GLY A 37 8.19 -19.67 8.75
N ARG A 38 8.85 -19.17 7.69
CA ARG A 38 8.88 -17.72 7.43
C ARG A 38 7.45 -17.28 7.15
N ALA A 39 6.87 -16.54 8.10
CA ALA A 39 5.58 -15.91 7.88
C ALA A 39 5.71 -14.94 6.70
N GLU A 40 4.97 -15.25 5.63
CA GLU A 40 4.94 -14.39 4.45
C GLU A 40 4.08 -13.16 4.73
N ASP A 41 4.58 -12.00 4.37
CA ASP A 41 3.79 -10.77 4.38
C ASP A 41 2.70 -10.80 3.31
N VAL A 42 1.51 -10.31 3.65
CA VAL A 42 0.43 -10.10 2.68
C VAL A 42 0.95 -9.20 1.54
N PRO A 43 0.78 -9.59 0.26
CA PRO A 43 1.38 -8.91 -0.88
C PRO A 43 0.67 -7.58 -1.17
N VAL A 44 1.01 -6.56 -0.41
CA VAL A 44 0.60 -5.17 -0.63
C VAL A 44 1.84 -4.34 -0.94
N GLY A 45 1.76 -3.57 -2.01
CA GLY A 45 2.82 -2.66 -2.44
C GLY A 45 2.32 -1.22 -2.55
N ALA A 46 3.20 -0.28 -2.31
CA ALA A 46 2.91 1.14 -2.37
C ALA A 46 4.07 1.92 -2.99
N VAL A 47 3.74 2.97 -3.72
CA VAL A 47 4.70 3.97 -4.19
C VAL A 47 4.20 5.36 -3.86
N ILE A 48 5.12 6.28 -3.62
CA ILE A 48 4.81 7.71 -3.53
C ILE A 48 5.44 8.39 -4.74
N VAL A 49 4.63 9.16 -5.47
CA VAL A 49 5.06 9.89 -6.66
C VAL A 49 4.76 11.38 -6.53
N ASP A 50 5.56 12.20 -7.21
CA ASP A 50 5.31 13.64 -7.37
C ASP A 50 4.28 13.91 -8.48
N GLU A 51 4.01 15.21 -8.75
CA GLU A 51 3.07 15.63 -9.79
C GLU A 51 3.53 15.28 -11.22
N ALA A 52 4.83 15.11 -11.43
CA ALA A 52 5.42 14.68 -12.70
C ALA A 52 5.38 13.15 -12.87
N GLY A 53 4.96 12.39 -11.83
CA GLY A 53 4.98 10.93 -11.81
C GLY A 53 6.34 10.35 -11.41
N THR A 54 7.29 11.18 -10.96
CA THR A 54 8.58 10.71 -10.47
C THR A 54 8.41 9.99 -9.13
N VAL A 55 9.02 8.82 -9.00
CA VAL A 55 8.94 8.01 -7.79
C VAL A 55 9.86 8.57 -6.71
N VAL A 56 9.26 8.94 -5.56
CA VAL A 56 9.96 9.43 -4.35
C VAL A 56 10.25 8.29 -3.38
N ALA A 57 9.33 7.33 -3.25
CA ALA A 57 9.49 6.17 -2.39
C ALA A 57 8.78 4.94 -2.97
N ARG A 58 9.28 3.74 -2.61
CA ARG A 58 8.67 2.45 -2.94
C ARG A 58 8.70 1.56 -1.71
N ALA A 59 7.62 0.86 -1.44
CA ALA A 59 7.55 -0.01 -0.29
C ALA A 59 6.57 -1.16 -0.51
N ARG A 60 6.72 -2.18 0.31
CA ARG A 60 5.81 -3.31 0.45
C ARG A 60 5.47 -3.55 1.91
N ASN A 61 4.44 -4.33 2.17
CA ASN A 61 4.12 -4.80 3.51
C ASN A 61 5.31 -5.57 4.10
N ARG A 62 5.61 -5.33 5.38
CA ARG A 62 6.76 -5.87 6.10
C ARG A 62 6.42 -6.25 7.54
N ARG A 63 5.14 -6.43 7.86
CA ARG A 63 4.67 -6.72 9.23
C ARG A 63 5.36 -7.93 9.83
N GLU A 64 5.42 -9.03 9.08
CA GLU A 64 5.99 -10.29 9.54
C GLU A 64 7.53 -10.22 9.55
N ILE A 65 8.12 -9.69 8.49
CA ILE A 65 9.59 -9.56 8.35
C ILE A 65 10.18 -8.67 9.44
N ASP A 66 9.57 -7.49 9.68
CA ASP A 66 10.07 -6.50 10.64
C ASP A 66 9.52 -6.74 12.06
N ARG A 67 8.54 -7.66 12.22
CA ARG A 67 7.79 -7.87 13.47
C ARG A 67 7.19 -6.55 14.00
N ASP A 68 6.78 -5.68 13.07
CA ASP A 68 6.19 -4.38 13.35
C ASP A 68 4.73 -4.37 12.86
N PRO A 69 3.73 -4.32 13.77
CA PRO A 69 2.32 -4.31 13.39
C PRO A 69 1.92 -3.09 12.55
N THR A 70 2.77 -2.06 12.50
CA THR A 70 2.53 -0.83 11.74
C THR A 70 3.27 -0.78 10.41
N ALA A 71 4.09 -1.78 10.06
CA ALA A 71 4.87 -1.81 8.82
C ALA A 71 4.04 -2.19 7.59
N HIS A 72 2.87 -1.56 7.42
CA HIS A 72 2.10 -1.61 6.18
C HIS A 72 2.84 -0.89 5.06
N ALA A 73 2.63 -1.29 3.81
CA ALA A 73 3.29 -0.71 2.63
C ALA A 73 3.20 0.82 2.61
N GLU A 74 2.02 1.37 2.91
CA GLU A 74 1.76 2.80 2.94
C GLU A 74 2.58 3.51 4.03
N MET A 75 2.64 2.91 5.24
CA MET A 75 3.40 3.45 6.37
C MET A 75 4.89 3.49 6.07
N VAL A 76 5.41 2.42 5.49
CA VAL A 76 6.83 2.33 5.08
C VAL A 76 7.12 3.35 3.98
N ALA A 77 6.26 3.46 2.95
CA ALA A 77 6.43 4.43 1.88
C ALA A 77 6.40 5.89 2.39
N ILE A 78 5.47 6.23 3.29
CA ILE A 78 5.37 7.56 3.90
C ILE A 78 6.65 7.90 4.68
N ARG A 79 7.15 6.97 5.49
CA ARG A 79 8.40 7.17 6.26
C ARG A 79 9.61 7.36 5.34
N GLN A 80 9.74 6.57 4.28
CA GLN A 80 10.82 6.69 3.31
C GLN A 80 10.76 8.03 2.56
N ALA A 81 9.58 8.44 2.08
CA ALA A 81 9.40 9.71 1.41
C ALA A 81 9.75 10.89 2.32
N ALA A 82 9.31 10.84 3.59
CA ALA A 82 9.63 11.86 4.58
C ALA A 82 11.14 11.97 4.84
N ALA A 83 11.84 10.83 4.94
CA ALA A 83 13.29 10.78 5.10
C ALA A 83 14.01 11.32 3.86
N THR A 84 13.59 10.90 2.67
CA THR A 84 14.18 11.35 1.38
C THR A 84 14.07 12.86 1.20
N LEU A 85 12.93 13.45 1.58
CA LEU A 85 12.66 14.88 1.41
C LEU A 85 13.09 15.74 2.61
N GLY A 86 13.51 15.11 3.72
CA GLY A 86 13.84 15.82 4.95
C GLY A 86 12.64 16.55 5.57
N SER A 87 11.41 16.09 5.28
CA SER A 87 10.17 16.75 5.71
C SER A 87 9.07 15.74 6.00
N TRP A 88 8.35 15.92 7.13
CA TRP A 88 7.16 15.14 7.41
C TRP A 88 5.95 15.56 6.55
N ARG A 89 5.97 16.77 5.99
CA ARG A 89 4.94 17.26 5.07
C ARG A 89 5.23 16.78 3.65
N LEU A 90 4.36 15.92 3.15
CA LEU A 90 4.44 15.34 1.81
C LEU A 90 3.44 16.03 0.86
N THR A 91 3.32 17.33 0.98
CA THR A 91 2.39 18.15 0.18
C THR A 91 2.69 18.02 -1.32
N GLY A 92 1.66 17.91 -2.14
CA GLY A 92 1.79 17.71 -3.59
C GLY A 92 2.03 16.26 -4.02
N LEU A 93 2.39 15.37 -3.08
CA LEU A 93 2.66 13.97 -3.42
C LEU A 93 1.39 13.12 -3.43
N THR A 94 1.45 12.04 -4.22
CA THR A 94 0.41 11.04 -4.36
C THR A 94 0.91 9.70 -3.83
N LEU A 95 0.16 9.09 -2.92
CA LEU A 95 0.32 7.68 -2.56
C LEU A 95 -0.47 6.82 -3.54
N VAL A 96 0.18 5.82 -4.14
CA VAL A 96 -0.43 4.79 -4.97
C VAL A 96 -0.20 3.44 -4.30
N VAL A 97 -1.26 2.69 -4.00
CA VAL A 97 -1.21 1.44 -3.23
C VAL A 97 -2.12 0.38 -3.85
N THR A 98 -1.70 -0.88 -3.81
CA THR A 98 -2.46 -1.98 -4.45
C THR A 98 -3.76 -2.34 -3.74
N LEU A 99 -3.86 -2.08 -2.44
CA LEU A 99 -5.04 -2.35 -1.61
C LEU A 99 -5.53 -1.07 -0.95
N GLU A 100 -6.84 -0.96 -0.77
CA GLU A 100 -7.46 0.16 -0.06
C GLU A 100 -6.85 0.35 1.33
N PRO A 101 -6.41 1.57 1.71
CA PRO A 101 -5.81 1.85 3.01
C PRO A 101 -6.76 1.59 4.18
N CYS A 102 -6.25 0.95 5.22
CA CYS A 102 -6.94 0.78 6.50
C CYS A 102 -6.98 2.08 7.31
N THR A 103 -7.67 2.08 8.46
CA THR A 103 -7.81 3.28 9.34
C THR A 103 -6.47 3.87 9.79
N MET A 104 -5.48 3.02 10.13
CA MET A 104 -4.13 3.45 10.51
C MET A 104 -3.45 4.21 9.35
N CYS A 105 -3.48 3.61 8.15
CA CYS A 105 -2.84 4.19 6.96
C CYS A 105 -3.56 5.45 6.49
N ALA A 106 -4.89 5.48 6.52
CA ALA A 106 -5.69 6.68 6.22
C ALA A 106 -5.35 7.84 7.18
N GLY A 107 -5.19 7.55 8.47
CA GLY A 107 -4.73 8.53 9.45
C GLY A 107 -3.33 9.07 9.13
N ALA A 108 -2.40 8.19 8.75
CA ALA A 108 -1.03 8.59 8.38
C ALA A 108 -1.00 9.45 7.09
N VAL A 109 -1.83 9.13 6.11
CA VAL A 109 -2.01 9.94 4.89
C VAL A 109 -2.41 11.38 5.23
N THR A 110 -3.41 11.53 6.09
CA THR A 110 -3.88 12.84 6.57
C THR A 110 -2.78 13.57 7.36
N ALA A 111 -2.10 12.87 8.27
CA ALA A 111 -1.02 13.43 9.08
C ALA A 111 0.15 13.91 8.21
N ALA A 112 0.53 13.14 7.20
CA ALA A 112 1.61 13.46 6.27
C ALA A 112 1.25 14.55 5.24
N ARG A 113 -0.01 14.99 5.17
CA ARG A 113 -0.47 16.01 4.21
C ARG A 113 -0.32 15.60 2.73
N LEU A 114 -0.47 14.32 2.43
CA LEU A 114 -0.49 13.84 1.06
C LEU A 114 -1.64 14.48 0.28
N ALA A 115 -1.39 14.89 -0.96
CA ALA A 115 -2.41 15.54 -1.79
C ALA A 115 -3.45 14.55 -2.31
N ARG A 116 -3.04 13.29 -2.54
CA ARG A 116 -3.87 12.28 -3.18
C ARG A 116 -3.54 10.88 -2.69
N VAL A 117 -4.58 10.03 -2.66
CA VAL A 117 -4.48 8.57 -2.51
C VAL A 117 -5.12 7.91 -3.72
N VAL A 118 -4.38 7.00 -4.34
CA VAL A 118 -4.84 6.13 -5.42
C VAL A 118 -4.73 4.69 -4.96
N TYR A 119 -5.82 3.93 -5.02
CA TYR A 119 -5.76 2.52 -4.65
C TYR A 119 -6.32 1.59 -5.73
N GLY A 120 -5.86 0.33 -5.70
CA GLY A 120 -6.27 -0.71 -6.64
C GLY A 120 -7.55 -1.42 -6.18
N ALA A 121 -7.41 -2.48 -5.42
CA ALA A 121 -8.52 -3.28 -4.91
C ALA A 121 -9.15 -2.66 -3.67
N GLU A 122 -10.48 -2.80 -3.54
CA GLU A 122 -11.21 -2.48 -2.31
C GLU A 122 -10.89 -3.50 -1.20
N ASP A 123 -10.94 -3.06 0.06
CA ASP A 123 -10.85 -3.94 1.23
C ASP A 123 -12.15 -3.89 2.04
N PRO A 124 -13.08 -4.84 1.83
CA PRO A 124 -14.36 -4.86 2.55
C PRO A 124 -14.21 -5.18 4.04
N LYS A 125 -13.02 -5.60 4.51
CA LYS A 125 -12.77 -6.00 5.90
C LYS A 125 -12.15 -4.89 6.75
N ALA A 126 -11.28 -4.07 6.16
CA ALA A 126 -10.51 -3.06 6.89
C ALA A 126 -10.37 -1.73 6.14
N GLY A 127 -10.88 -1.62 4.91
CA GLY A 127 -10.76 -0.43 4.08
C GLY A 127 -11.41 0.80 4.72
N ALA A 128 -10.68 1.91 4.72
CA ALA A 128 -11.08 3.10 5.45
C ALA A 128 -11.14 4.37 4.57
N VAL A 129 -11.25 4.18 3.25
CA VAL A 129 -11.34 5.28 2.29
C VAL A 129 -12.51 5.15 1.31
N GLY A 130 -13.49 4.31 1.66
CA GLY A 130 -14.72 4.13 0.89
C GLY A 130 -15.46 2.81 1.10
N SER A 131 -14.78 1.72 1.50
CA SER A 131 -15.41 0.41 1.69
C SER A 131 -16.12 0.30 3.04
N LEU A 132 -15.39 0.04 4.14
CA LEU A 132 -15.96 -0.10 5.47
C LEU A 132 -16.11 1.25 6.17
N TRP A 133 -15.13 2.12 6.01
CA TRP A 133 -15.08 3.47 6.55
C TRP A 133 -14.71 4.47 5.46
N ASP A 134 -14.99 5.75 5.68
CA ASP A 134 -14.57 6.84 4.80
C ASP A 134 -13.88 7.96 5.60
N VAL A 135 -12.71 7.64 6.14
CA VAL A 135 -11.94 8.54 7.01
C VAL A 135 -11.45 9.76 6.24
N LEU A 136 -10.93 9.57 5.02
CA LEU A 136 -10.27 10.67 4.29
C LEU A 136 -11.22 11.76 3.81
N ARG A 137 -12.55 11.46 3.70
CA ARG A 137 -13.56 12.44 3.30
C ARG A 137 -14.30 13.07 4.47
N ASP A 138 -13.97 12.71 5.72
CA ASP A 138 -14.59 13.30 6.90
C ASP A 138 -14.34 14.81 6.93
N THR A 139 -15.45 15.58 6.97
CA THR A 139 -15.41 17.05 6.92
C THR A 139 -14.79 17.70 8.15
N ARG A 140 -14.63 16.96 9.25
CA ARG A 140 -13.99 17.42 10.48
C ARG A 140 -12.47 17.41 10.40
N LEU A 141 -11.90 16.70 9.42
CA LEU A 141 -10.45 16.67 9.22
C LEU A 141 -9.94 18.02 8.67
N ASN A 142 -8.80 18.42 9.18
CA ASN A 142 -8.11 19.64 8.75
C ASN A 142 -7.32 19.50 7.42
N HIS A 143 -7.24 18.27 6.90
CA HIS A 143 -6.67 17.94 5.60
C HIS A 143 -7.43 16.75 5.00
N ARG A 144 -7.82 16.90 3.76
CA ARG A 144 -8.58 15.89 3.01
C ARG A 144 -7.93 15.69 1.66
N PRO A 145 -7.22 14.58 1.44
CA PRO A 145 -6.64 14.26 0.14
C PRO A 145 -7.73 13.89 -0.87
N GLU A 146 -7.43 14.04 -2.15
CA GLU A 146 -8.22 13.43 -3.21
C GLU A 146 -8.10 11.89 -3.12
N VAL A 147 -9.22 11.17 -3.34
CA VAL A 147 -9.24 9.70 -3.29
C VAL A 147 -9.72 9.15 -4.63
N ILE A 148 -8.91 8.30 -5.26
CA ILE A 148 -9.19 7.61 -6.51
C ILE A 148 -9.05 6.11 -6.30
N GLY A 149 -10.13 5.37 -6.44
CA GLY A 149 -10.15 3.91 -6.32
C GLY A 149 -10.26 3.20 -7.66
N GLY A 150 -9.97 1.89 -7.66
CA GLY A 150 -10.23 0.98 -8.76
C GLY A 150 -9.18 0.98 -9.88
N VAL A 151 -8.00 1.54 -9.66
CA VAL A 151 -6.91 1.52 -10.65
C VAL A 151 -6.28 0.13 -10.68
N LEU A 152 -6.41 -0.57 -11.81
CA LEU A 152 -5.99 -1.98 -11.97
C LEU A 152 -6.56 -2.90 -10.88
N ALA A 153 -7.82 -2.66 -10.47
CA ALA A 153 -8.45 -3.34 -9.32
C ALA A 153 -8.44 -4.87 -9.46
N ALA A 154 -8.66 -5.38 -10.69
CA ALA A 154 -8.64 -6.83 -10.94
C ALA A 154 -7.26 -7.42 -10.68
N GLU A 155 -6.21 -6.83 -11.25
CA GLU A 155 -4.81 -7.28 -11.08
C GLU A 155 -4.39 -7.23 -9.60
N CYS A 156 -4.75 -6.16 -8.90
CA CYS A 156 -4.48 -6.00 -7.47
C CYS A 156 -5.22 -7.04 -6.61
N GLY A 157 -6.49 -7.30 -6.92
CA GLY A 157 -7.31 -8.28 -6.23
C GLY A 157 -6.87 -9.72 -6.49
N ASP A 158 -6.44 -10.04 -7.72
CA ASP A 158 -5.94 -11.37 -8.09
C ASP A 158 -4.72 -11.76 -7.24
N LEU A 159 -3.75 -10.85 -7.09
CA LEU A 159 -2.56 -11.10 -6.29
C LEU A 159 -2.88 -11.48 -4.84
N LEU A 160 -3.88 -10.82 -4.24
CA LEU A 160 -4.35 -11.12 -2.88
C LEU A 160 -5.12 -12.44 -2.82
N ARG A 161 -5.99 -12.72 -3.80
CA ARG A 161 -6.75 -13.97 -3.87
C ARG A 161 -5.83 -15.18 -3.96
N ASP A 162 -4.81 -15.09 -4.80
CA ASP A 162 -3.83 -16.17 -5.00
C ASP A 162 -3.04 -16.43 -3.71
N PHE A 163 -2.60 -15.38 -3.02
CA PHE A 163 -1.91 -15.49 -1.75
C PHE A 163 -2.75 -16.20 -0.68
N PHE A 164 -4.00 -15.74 -0.49
CA PHE A 164 -4.87 -16.37 0.52
C PHE A 164 -5.36 -17.76 0.12
N ALA A 165 -5.45 -18.08 -1.18
CA ALA A 165 -5.76 -19.42 -1.64
C ALA A 165 -4.62 -20.40 -1.31
N ALA A 166 -3.37 -20.01 -1.57
CA ALA A 166 -2.19 -20.82 -1.22
C ALA A 166 -2.13 -21.09 0.29
N ARG A 167 -2.31 -20.08 1.14
CA ARG A 167 -2.29 -20.24 2.61
C ARG A 167 -3.40 -21.16 3.14
N ARG A 168 -4.59 -21.13 2.54
CA ARG A 168 -5.66 -22.05 2.92
C ARG A 168 -5.32 -23.50 2.56
N ALA A 169 -4.64 -23.74 1.43
CA ALA A 169 -4.22 -25.07 1.02
C ALA A 169 -3.11 -25.64 1.92
N GLU A 170 -2.27 -24.80 2.52
CA GLU A 170 -1.21 -25.21 3.46
C GLU A 170 -1.74 -25.51 4.88
N ALA A 171 -2.88 -24.90 5.24
CA ALA A 171 -3.47 -25.02 6.59
C ALA A 171 -4.47 -26.18 6.74
N GLY A 172 -4.84 -26.87 5.65
CA GLY A 172 -5.79 -28.02 5.60
C GLY A 172 -5.14 -29.34 5.32
#